data_7f657577f8091c0d9f3818ceb13a8fae
#
_entry.id   7f657577f8091c0d9f3818ceb13a8fae
#
_cell.length_a   1.000
_cell.length_b   1.000
_cell.length_c   1.000
_cell.angle_alpha   90.00
_cell.angle_beta   90.00
_cell.angle_gamma   90.00
#
_symmetry.space_group_name_H-M   'P 1'
#
loop_
_entity.id
_entity.type
_entity.pdbx_description
1 polymer ?
#
loop_
_entity_poly.entity_id
_entity_poly.type
_entity_poly.pdbx_seq_one_letter_code
_entity_poly.pdbx_strand_id
1 'polypeptide(L)'
;MKRKQRFGLGILLALASIGVAQARTSAAQVQTQTEASMNVTGELTLTPDGVVTAVKLTDEASLPLAVRERIKQSVASWRFDPLRGDGSALPAQLPMSLLLVAKQGEGENYLVSIRSAHFGGQAQDATSVRTKDMQPPRYPEAAFRAGATGVVYLMLKIGRDGKVEDLIAEQVNLTSLVPESKRARVRQVLADAASAKAREWKFLPPTEGSDVNAPYWVMRVPVSFDLGTSARDLIAAKQVQKWRSYLPGPRQSAPWNEQRGAGTSNDSPDALPGSGLFSARGEGVRLVTPLQGS
;
A
#
# COMPACT_ATOMS: atom_id res chain seq x y z
N MET A 1 -70.69 -0.40 -52.02
CA MET A 1 -70.89 -0.32 -50.58
C MET A 1 -69.49 -0.57 -49.91
N LYS A 2 -68.90 0.47 -49.32
CA LYS A 2 -67.47 0.47 -48.89
C LYS A 2 -67.44 0.30 -47.38
N ARG A 3 -66.77 -0.75 -46.94
CA ARG A 3 -66.46 -1.08 -45.51
C ARG A 3 -65.17 -0.39 -45.12
N LYS A 4 -65.18 0.52 -44.18
CA LYS A 4 -64.02 1.17 -43.58
C LYS A 4 -63.49 0.31 -42.40
N GLN A 5 -62.27 -0.16 -42.50
CA GLN A 5 -61.54 -0.74 -41.39
C GLN A 5 -60.89 0.38 -40.55
N ARG A 6 -61.09 0.31 -39.24
CA ARG A 6 -60.40 1.12 -38.23
C ARG A 6 -59.24 0.31 -37.70
N PHE A 7 -58.02 0.78 -37.91
CA PHE A 7 -56.85 0.30 -37.21
C PHE A 7 -56.72 1.06 -35.88
N GLY A 8 -56.77 0.32 -34.80
CA GLY A 8 -56.58 0.85 -33.44
C GLY A 8 -55.11 0.87 -33.06
N LEU A 9 -54.80 1.90 -32.35
CA LEU A 9 -53.55 2.31 -31.75
C LEU A 9 -53.15 1.37 -30.60
N GLY A 10 -51.95 0.82 -30.62
CA GLY A 10 -51.46 -0.03 -29.56
C GLY A 10 -49.95 -0.22 -29.61
N ILE A 11 -49.14 0.84 -29.42
CA ILE A 11 -47.70 0.74 -29.11
C ILE A 11 -47.32 1.98 -28.32
N LEU A 12 -47.22 1.83 -26.99
CA LEU A 12 -46.45 2.73 -26.10
C LEU A 12 -46.49 2.20 -24.66
N LEU A 13 -45.68 1.23 -24.33
CA LEU A 13 -45.31 0.90 -22.95
C LEU A 13 -44.19 -0.21 -22.93
N ALA A 14 -42.98 0.12 -23.36
CA ALA A 14 -41.84 -0.78 -23.23
C ALA A 14 -40.47 -0.05 -23.18
N LEU A 15 -40.37 1.08 -22.52
CA LEU A 15 -39.08 1.81 -22.46
C LEU A 15 -38.63 2.23 -21.04
N ALA A 16 -39.25 1.72 -19.98
CA ALA A 16 -38.90 2.12 -18.61
C ALA A 16 -38.06 1.06 -17.81
N SER A 17 -37.84 -0.14 -18.36
CA SER A 17 -37.21 -1.24 -17.59
C SER A 17 -35.71 -1.48 -17.87
N ILE A 18 -35.12 -0.82 -18.87
CA ILE A 18 -33.74 -1.08 -19.28
C ILE A 18 -32.71 -0.31 -18.41
N GLY A 19 -33.07 0.85 -17.88
CA GLY A 19 -32.13 1.70 -17.12
C GLY A 19 -31.76 1.17 -15.74
N VAL A 20 -32.64 0.45 -15.07
CA VAL A 20 -32.41 -0.07 -13.70
C VAL A 20 -31.55 -1.34 -13.71
N ALA A 21 -31.65 -2.15 -14.76
CA ALA A 21 -30.85 -3.37 -14.89
C ALA A 21 -29.37 -3.06 -15.18
N GLN A 22 -29.07 -2.04 -16.00
CA GLN A 22 -27.69 -1.62 -16.29
C GLN A 22 -26.99 -0.99 -15.09
N ALA A 23 -27.72 -0.20 -14.26
CA ALA A 23 -27.16 0.37 -13.05
C ALA A 23 -26.81 -0.71 -12.00
N ARG A 24 -27.63 -1.76 -11.90
CA ARG A 24 -27.36 -2.90 -11.00
C ARG A 24 -26.19 -3.77 -11.49
N THR A 25 -26.05 -3.97 -12.80
CA THR A 25 -24.94 -4.74 -13.38
C THR A 25 -23.60 -4.02 -13.19
N SER A 26 -23.56 -2.70 -13.35
CA SER A 26 -22.33 -1.93 -13.13
C SER A 26 -21.91 -1.89 -11.64
N ALA A 27 -22.85 -1.80 -10.71
CA ALA A 27 -22.55 -1.84 -9.28
C ALA A 27 -22.05 -3.24 -8.83
N ALA A 28 -22.66 -4.31 -9.32
CA ALA A 28 -22.21 -5.69 -9.07
C ALA A 28 -20.86 -5.97 -9.71
N GLN A 29 -20.58 -5.48 -10.93
CA GLN A 29 -19.27 -5.62 -11.56
C GLN A 29 -18.17 -4.84 -10.83
N VAL A 30 -18.46 -3.66 -10.30
CA VAL A 30 -17.49 -2.92 -9.47
C VAL A 30 -17.18 -3.68 -8.18
N GLN A 31 -18.17 -4.33 -7.60
CA GLN A 31 -18.03 -5.08 -6.36
C GLN A 31 -17.22 -6.37 -6.55
N THR A 32 -17.37 -7.08 -7.66
CA THR A 32 -16.59 -8.28 -8.00
C THR A 32 -15.14 -7.99 -8.40
N GLN A 33 -14.81 -6.76 -8.80
CA GLN A 33 -13.45 -6.34 -9.13
C GLN A 33 -12.70 -5.68 -7.97
N THR A 34 -13.35 -5.49 -6.83
CA THR A 34 -12.74 -4.82 -5.69
C THR A 34 -12.18 -5.87 -4.74
N GLU A 35 -10.87 -5.97 -4.72
CA GLU A 35 -10.17 -6.73 -3.69
C GLU A 35 -10.27 -6.00 -2.35
N ALA A 36 -10.21 -6.74 -1.25
CA ALA A 36 -10.01 -6.15 0.07
C ALA A 36 -8.56 -6.35 0.48
N SER A 37 -7.96 -5.35 1.13
CA SER A 37 -6.61 -5.46 1.66
C SER A 37 -6.54 -5.11 3.13
N MET A 38 -5.51 -5.65 3.78
CA MET A 38 -5.15 -5.37 5.15
C MET A 38 -3.63 -5.39 5.31
N ASN A 39 -3.05 -4.36 5.92
CA ASN A 39 -1.65 -4.39 6.30
C ASN A 39 -1.51 -5.00 7.69
N VAL A 40 -0.60 -5.97 7.81
CA VAL A 40 -0.26 -6.63 9.07
C VAL A 40 1.22 -6.41 9.34
N THR A 41 1.53 -5.86 10.50
CA THR A 41 2.92 -5.66 10.95
C THR A 41 3.32 -6.71 11.97
N GLY A 42 4.63 -6.89 12.11
CA GLY A 42 5.19 -7.83 13.06
C GLY A 42 6.71 -7.82 13.04
N GLU A 43 7.28 -8.81 13.67
CA GLU A 43 8.73 -9.01 13.78
C GLU A 43 9.07 -10.46 13.54
N LEU A 44 10.13 -10.70 12.78
CA LEU A 44 10.72 -12.01 12.55
C LEU A 44 11.98 -12.15 13.39
N THR A 45 12.22 -13.36 13.88
CA THR A 45 13.54 -13.75 14.42
C THR A 45 14.20 -14.65 13.40
N LEU A 46 15.41 -14.27 12.96
CA LEU A 46 16.18 -14.99 11.95
C LEU A 46 17.46 -15.56 12.58
N THR A 47 17.86 -16.76 12.14
CA THR A 47 19.23 -17.22 12.34
C THR A 47 20.20 -16.48 11.44
N PRO A 48 21.51 -16.49 11.69
CA PRO A 48 22.53 -15.91 10.80
C PRO A 48 22.44 -16.46 9.37
N ASP A 49 22.01 -17.71 9.19
CA ASP A 49 21.83 -18.35 7.88
C ASP A 49 20.51 -17.95 7.17
N GLY A 50 19.76 -16.98 7.72
CA GLY A 50 18.54 -16.48 7.11
C GLY A 50 17.31 -17.38 7.29
N VAL A 51 17.30 -18.29 8.27
CA VAL A 51 16.15 -19.13 8.59
C VAL A 51 15.26 -18.44 9.61
N VAL A 52 13.94 -18.39 9.35
CA VAL A 52 12.96 -17.86 10.31
C VAL A 52 12.77 -18.86 11.46
N THR A 53 12.99 -18.43 12.70
CA THR A 53 12.78 -19.23 13.92
C THR A 53 11.56 -18.81 14.71
N ALA A 54 11.14 -17.55 14.60
CA ALA A 54 9.95 -17.06 15.25
C ALA A 54 9.29 -15.92 14.45
N VAL A 55 7.99 -15.76 14.64
CA VAL A 55 7.20 -14.61 14.14
C VAL A 55 6.30 -14.10 15.25
N LYS A 56 6.32 -12.79 15.47
CA LYS A 56 5.47 -12.09 16.42
C LYS A 56 4.66 -11.05 15.64
N LEU A 57 3.34 -11.21 15.58
CA LEU A 57 2.44 -10.26 14.92
C LEU A 57 2.03 -9.15 15.91
N THR A 58 1.98 -7.92 15.41
CA THR A 58 1.43 -6.79 16.17
C THR A 58 -0.09 -6.98 16.30
N ASP A 59 -0.64 -6.74 17.50
CA ASP A 59 -2.09 -6.89 17.80
C ASP A 59 -2.67 -8.23 17.31
N GLU A 60 -1.92 -9.32 17.45
CA GLU A 60 -2.28 -10.65 16.96
C GLU A 60 -3.71 -11.07 17.38
N ALA A 61 -4.15 -10.69 18.57
CA ALA A 61 -5.47 -11.02 19.07
C ALA A 61 -6.61 -10.39 18.25
N SER A 62 -6.38 -9.27 17.58
CA SER A 62 -7.37 -8.59 16.74
C SER A 62 -7.55 -9.24 15.35
N LEU A 63 -6.59 -10.08 14.93
CA LEU A 63 -6.64 -10.78 13.66
C LEU A 63 -7.57 -11.99 13.71
N PRO A 64 -8.35 -12.26 12.65
CA PRO A 64 -9.06 -13.52 12.50
C PRO A 64 -8.10 -14.72 12.57
N LEU A 65 -8.53 -15.81 13.22
CA LEU A 65 -7.70 -17.01 13.40
C LEU A 65 -7.12 -17.53 12.07
N ALA A 66 -7.97 -17.65 11.04
CA ALA A 66 -7.53 -18.13 9.72
C ALA A 66 -6.43 -17.25 9.09
N VAL A 67 -6.48 -15.94 9.31
CA VAL A 67 -5.46 -14.99 8.82
C VAL A 67 -4.15 -15.21 9.56
N ARG A 68 -4.19 -15.32 10.89
CA ARG A 68 -3.01 -15.59 11.73
C ARG A 68 -2.31 -16.87 11.32
N GLU A 69 -3.06 -17.96 11.21
CA GLU A 69 -2.53 -19.27 10.83
C GLU A 69 -1.93 -19.24 9.41
N ARG A 70 -2.60 -18.57 8.47
CA ARG A 70 -2.09 -18.38 7.11
C ARG A 70 -0.76 -17.64 7.08
N ILE A 71 -0.63 -16.55 7.85
CA ILE A 71 0.62 -15.80 7.95
C ILE A 71 1.72 -16.68 8.56
N LYS A 72 1.47 -17.32 9.71
CA LYS A 72 2.44 -18.17 10.40
C LYS A 72 2.93 -19.31 9.51
N GLN A 73 2.03 -19.96 8.81
CA GLN A 73 2.37 -21.05 7.88
C GLN A 73 3.24 -20.56 6.72
N SER A 74 2.89 -19.42 6.12
CA SER A 74 3.68 -18.85 5.02
C SER A 74 5.07 -18.44 5.49
N VAL A 75 5.15 -17.72 6.61
CA VAL A 75 6.39 -17.19 7.18
C VAL A 75 7.36 -18.32 7.59
N ALA A 76 6.87 -19.43 8.11
CA ALA A 76 7.70 -20.58 8.51
C ALA A 76 8.49 -21.19 7.33
N SER A 77 7.99 -21.02 6.10
CA SER A 77 8.65 -21.49 4.89
C SER A 77 9.66 -20.50 4.31
N TRP A 78 9.73 -19.29 4.82
CA TRP A 78 10.59 -18.24 4.26
C TRP A 78 12.06 -18.48 4.56
N ARG A 79 12.88 -18.07 3.59
CA ARG A 79 14.34 -18.08 3.69
C ARG A 79 14.85 -16.74 3.20
N PHE A 80 15.76 -16.19 3.93
CA PHE A 80 16.45 -14.93 3.61
C PHE A 80 17.88 -15.18 3.20
N ASP A 81 18.50 -14.25 2.49
CA ASP A 81 19.94 -14.26 2.30
C ASP A 81 20.62 -14.25 3.66
N PRO A 82 21.77 -14.95 3.81
CA PRO A 82 22.53 -14.94 5.07
C PRO A 82 22.83 -13.51 5.52
N LEU A 83 22.61 -13.24 6.79
CA LEU A 83 22.87 -11.93 7.39
C LEU A 83 24.38 -11.71 7.45
N ARG A 84 24.87 -10.76 6.66
CA ARG A 84 26.27 -10.34 6.69
C ARG A 84 26.44 -9.30 7.80
N GLY A 85 26.75 -9.74 9.00
CA GLY A 85 27.05 -8.89 10.14
C GLY A 85 28.53 -8.94 10.50
N ASP A 86 28.88 -8.19 11.52
CA ASP A 86 30.20 -8.06 12.15
C ASP A 86 30.75 -9.34 12.85
N GLY A 87 30.21 -10.51 12.50
CA GLY A 87 30.62 -11.81 13.10
C GLY A 87 29.81 -12.18 14.34
N SER A 88 28.82 -11.45 14.74
CA SER A 88 27.93 -11.79 15.85
C SER A 88 26.98 -12.92 15.45
N ALA A 89 27.04 -14.04 16.14
CA ALA A 89 26.19 -15.22 15.91
C ALA A 89 24.78 -15.08 16.54
N LEU A 90 24.36 -13.87 16.89
CA LEU A 90 23.06 -13.64 17.53
C LEU A 90 21.92 -13.64 16.50
N PRO A 91 20.75 -14.20 16.86
CA PRO A 91 19.56 -14.09 16.03
C PRO A 91 19.21 -12.62 15.79
N ALA A 92 18.96 -12.27 14.54
CA ALA A 92 18.52 -10.91 14.18
C ALA A 92 17.01 -10.80 14.32
N GLN A 93 16.57 -9.67 14.87
CA GLN A 93 15.16 -9.27 14.87
C GLN A 93 14.91 -8.36 13.67
N LEU A 94 13.97 -8.75 12.83
CA LEU A 94 13.66 -8.07 11.58
C LEU A 94 12.21 -7.62 11.58
N PRO A 95 11.93 -6.32 11.67
CA PRO A 95 10.58 -5.79 11.48
C PRO A 95 10.05 -6.17 10.10
N MET A 96 8.78 -6.52 10.04
CA MET A 96 8.08 -6.82 8.77
C MET A 96 6.75 -6.12 8.69
N SER A 97 6.33 -5.84 7.47
CA SER A 97 4.97 -5.44 7.12
C SER A 97 4.49 -6.22 5.90
N LEU A 98 3.29 -6.77 5.99
CA LEU A 98 2.67 -7.60 4.96
C LEU A 98 1.43 -6.92 4.42
N LEU A 99 1.26 -6.91 3.11
CA LEU A 99 -0.02 -6.64 2.48
C LEU A 99 -0.75 -7.94 2.24
N LEU A 100 -1.83 -8.15 2.97
CA LEU A 100 -2.78 -9.22 2.71
C LEU A 100 -3.84 -8.75 1.75
N VAL A 101 -4.22 -9.60 0.80
CA VAL A 101 -5.32 -9.34 -0.12
C VAL A 101 -6.30 -10.49 -0.03
N ALA A 102 -7.57 -10.15 0.15
CA ALA A 102 -8.69 -11.07 0.09
C ALA A 102 -9.43 -10.90 -1.23
N LYS A 103 -9.60 -11.98 -1.96
CA LYS A 103 -10.44 -12.07 -3.15
C LYS A 103 -11.64 -12.95 -2.85
N GLN A 104 -12.78 -12.60 -3.39
CA GLN A 104 -13.94 -13.47 -3.32
C GLN A 104 -13.66 -14.74 -4.14
N GLY A 105 -13.80 -15.89 -3.50
CA GLY A 105 -13.75 -17.20 -4.11
C GLY A 105 -15.15 -17.69 -4.52
N GLU A 106 -15.35 -19.00 -4.58
CA GLU A 106 -16.66 -19.58 -4.83
C GLU A 106 -17.58 -19.45 -3.60
N GLY A 107 -18.79 -18.95 -3.83
CA GLY A 107 -19.79 -18.71 -2.78
C GLY A 107 -19.40 -17.54 -1.87
N GLU A 108 -19.52 -17.74 -0.56
CA GLU A 108 -19.17 -16.73 0.48
C GLU A 108 -17.71 -16.86 0.98
N ASN A 109 -16.90 -17.71 0.34
CA ASN A 109 -15.52 -17.91 0.75
C ASN A 109 -14.61 -16.82 0.23
N TYR A 110 -13.61 -16.46 1.03
CA TYR A 110 -12.55 -15.53 0.65
C TYR A 110 -11.20 -16.23 0.64
N LEU A 111 -10.46 -16.02 -0.44
CA LEU A 111 -9.07 -16.47 -0.56
C LEU A 111 -8.16 -15.34 -0.08
N VAL A 112 -7.43 -15.57 1.01
CA VAL A 112 -6.47 -14.62 1.55
C VAL A 112 -5.06 -15.01 1.11
N SER A 113 -4.34 -14.07 0.50
CA SER A 113 -2.96 -14.23 0.07
C SER A 113 -2.08 -13.10 0.59
N ILE A 114 -0.77 -13.36 0.76
CA ILE A 114 0.24 -12.34 1.02
C ILE A 114 0.68 -11.80 -0.34
N ARG A 115 0.24 -10.60 -0.70
CA ARG A 115 0.51 -9.96 -1.98
C ARG A 115 1.93 -9.41 -2.05
N SER A 116 2.35 -8.75 -0.98
CA SER A 116 3.65 -8.11 -0.87
C SER A 116 4.12 -8.08 0.57
N ALA A 117 5.43 -7.95 0.75
CA ALA A 117 6.07 -7.87 2.05
C ALA A 117 7.17 -6.80 2.02
N HIS A 118 7.31 -6.09 3.12
CA HIS A 118 8.41 -5.17 3.38
C HIS A 118 9.14 -5.64 4.63
N PHE A 119 10.47 -5.64 4.58
CA PHE A 119 11.34 -6.03 5.68
C PHE A 119 12.26 -4.87 6.02
N GLY A 120 12.35 -4.56 7.30
CA GLY A 120 13.06 -3.42 7.85
C GLY A 120 12.16 -2.49 8.63
N GLY A 121 12.77 -1.73 9.54
CA GLY A 121 12.10 -0.76 10.39
C GLY A 121 11.99 0.62 9.76
N GLN A 122 11.42 1.53 10.53
CA GLN A 122 11.54 2.96 10.24
C GLN A 122 12.97 3.43 10.55
N ALA A 123 13.46 4.32 9.72
CA ALA A 123 14.73 4.99 9.94
C ALA A 123 14.68 5.82 11.24
N GLN A 124 15.38 5.40 12.29
CA GLN A 124 15.33 6.03 13.61
C GLN A 124 16.70 6.31 14.25
N ASP A 125 17.77 5.78 13.69
CA ASP A 125 19.12 5.87 14.25
C ASP A 125 20.07 6.74 13.39
N ALA A 126 21.29 6.89 13.87
CA ALA A 126 22.32 7.72 13.22
C ALA A 126 22.85 7.12 11.89
N THR A 127 22.56 5.84 11.62
CA THR A 127 22.98 5.15 10.39
C THR A 127 22.00 5.35 9.23
N SER A 128 20.84 5.96 9.50
CA SER A 128 19.75 6.12 8.54
C SER A 128 19.30 7.58 8.42
N VAL A 129 18.59 7.90 7.32
CA VAL A 129 17.94 9.20 7.15
C VAL A 129 16.79 9.32 8.15
N ARG A 130 16.75 10.39 8.91
CA ARG A 130 15.71 10.66 9.92
C ARG A 130 14.87 11.84 9.55
N THR A 131 13.62 11.86 10.02
CA THR A 131 12.72 12.98 9.84
C THR A 131 13.15 14.17 10.69
N LYS A 132 13.23 15.38 10.10
CA LYS A 132 13.40 16.66 10.79
C LYS A 132 12.10 17.45 10.83
N ASP A 133 11.45 17.59 9.68
CA ASP A 133 10.15 18.26 9.53
C ASP A 133 9.39 17.56 8.37
N MET A 134 8.31 16.87 8.71
CA MET A 134 7.50 16.10 7.76
C MET A 134 6.01 16.32 8.09
N GLN A 135 5.51 17.53 7.82
CA GLN A 135 4.10 17.86 8.04
C GLN A 135 3.22 17.20 6.98
N PRO A 136 2.05 16.66 7.36
CA PRO A 136 1.14 16.04 6.41
C PRO A 136 0.58 17.05 5.41
N PRO A 137 0.23 16.61 4.18
CA PRO A 137 -0.47 17.45 3.23
C PRO A 137 -1.89 17.75 3.69
N ARG A 138 -2.45 18.86 3.20
CA ARG A 138 -3.89 19.13 3.34
C ARG A 138 -4.67 18.17 2.44
N TYR A 139 -5.82 17.73 2.92
CA TYR A 139 -6.72 16.91 2.12
C TYR A 139 -7.25 17.72 0.92
N PRO A 140 -7.09 17.25 -0.32
CA PRO A 140 -7.60 17.97 -1.49
C PRO A 140 -9.12 18.02 -1.50
N GLU A 141 -9.69 19.21 -1.70
CA GLU A 141 -11.14 19.41 -1.66
C GLU A 141 -11.90 18.55 -2.68
N ALA A 142 -11.32 18.38 -3.88
CA ALA A 142 -11.94 17.55 -4.92
C ALA A 142 -12.03 16.07 -4.52
N ALA A 143 -10.99 15.53 -3.84
CA ALA A 143 -11.01 14.17 -3.31
C ALA A 143 -11.97 14.06 -2.12
N PHE A 144 -12.00 15.06 -1.24
CA PHE A 144 -12.91 15.13 -0.09
C PHE A 144 -14.38 15.09 -0.55
N ARG A 145 -14.75 15.96 -1.48
CA ARG A 145 -16.13 15.97 -2.04
C ARG A 145 -16.52 14.66 -2.74
N ALA A 146 -15.53 13.95 -3.27
CA ALA A 146 -15.77 12.65 -3.90
C ALA A 146 -15.82 11.48 -2.88
N GLY A 147 -15.61 11.74 -1.58
CA GLY A 147 -15.50 10.70 -0.56
C GLY A 147 -14.34 9.72 -0.81
N ALA A 148 -13.32 10.18 -1.53
CA ALA A 148 -12.27 9.31 -2.03
C ALA A 148 -11.11 9.23 -1.03
N THR A 149 -10.83 8.06 -0.49
CA THR A 149 -9.69 7.78 0.39
C THR A 149 -8.62 6.97 -0.33
N GLY A 150 -7.37 7.06 0.15
CA GLY A 150 -6.27 6.32 -0.46
C GLY A 150 -4.93 6.56 0.20
N VAL A 151 -3.92 5.84 -0.29
CA VAL A 151 -2.52 6.00 0.13
C VAL A 151 -1.67 6.34 -1.10
N VAL A 152 -0.90 7.41 -0.99
CA VAL A 152 0.12 7.79 -1.97
C VAL A 152 1.48 7.33 -1.45
N TYR A 153 2.13 6.47 -2.19
CA TYR A 153 3.48 6.02 -1.88
C TYR A 153 4.46 6.92 -2.63
N LEU A 154 5.10 7.81 -1.90
CA LEU A 154 6.13 8.69 -2.45
C LEU A 154 7.48 8.01 -2.39
N MET A 155 8.25 8.11 -3.46
CA MET A 155 9.68 7.82 -3.47
C MET A 155 10.41 9.16 -3.54
N LEU A 156 11.31 9.41 -2.57
CA LEU A 156 12.02 10.66 -2.39
C LEU A 156 13.50 10.46 -2.63
N LYS A 157 14.11 11.38 -3.37
CA LYS A 157 15.56 11.55 -3.46
C LYS A 157 15.96 12.67 -2.51
N ILE A 158 16.69 12.33 -1.45
CA ILE A 158 17.10 13.26 -0.38
C ILE A 158 18.57 13.59 -0.56
N GLY A 159 18.87 14.88 -0.72
CA GLY A 159 20.23 15.39 -0.89
C GLY A 159 21.00 15.45 0.42
N ARG A 160 22.30 15.73 0.31
CA ARG A 160 23.21 15.84 1.47
C ARG A 160 22.86 16.96 2.45
N ASP A 161 22.11 17.97 2.00
CA ASP A 161 21.60 19.06 2.84
C ASP A 161 20.29 18.70 3.56
N GLY A 162 19.80 17.45 3.38
CA GLY A 162 18.56 16.96 3.98
C GLY A 162 17.28 17.46 3.31
N LYS A 163 17.38 18.09 2.13
CA LYS A 163 16.21 18.51 1.36
C LYS A 163 15.82 17.46 0.31
N VAL A 164 14.57 17.52 -0.10
CA VAL A 164 14.08 16.71 -1.22
C VAL A 164 14.55 17.33 -2.53
N GLU A 165 15.49 16.66 -3.21
CA GLU A 165 16.00 17.07 -4.54
C GLU A 165 15.03 16.69 -5.65
N ASP A 166 14.44 15.49 -5.54
CA ASP A 166 13.48 14.96 -6.51
C ASP A 166 12.52 13.98 -5.85
N LEU A 167 11.37 13.76 -6.44
CA LEU A 167 10.37 12.81 -5.97
C LEU A 167 9.42 12.36 -7.05
N ILE A 168 8.89 11.14 -6.87
CA ILE A 168 7.75 10.63 -7.65
C ILE A 168 6.67 10.08 -6.73
N ALA A 169 5.43 10.08 -7.20
CA ALA A 169 4.37 9.23 -6.65
C ALA A 169 4.52 7.84 -7.27
N GLU A 170 5.26 6.94 -6.59
CA GLU A 170 5.55 5.60 -7.09
C GLU A 170 4.26 4.80 -7.34
N GLN A 171 3.27 4.95 -6.46
CA GLN A 171 1.97 4.30 -6.59
C GLN A 171 0.90 5.06 -5.81
N VAL A 172 -0.35 5.02 -6.27
CA VAL A 172 -1.51 5.56 -5.54
C VAL A 172 -2.60 4.51 -5.47
N ASN A 173 -2.85 3.98 -4.29
CA ASN A 173 -3.90 2.99 -4.05
C ASN A 173 -5.13 3.67 -3.44
N LEU A 174 -6.30 3.45 -4.02
CA LEU A 174 -7.55 3.93 -3.44
C LEU A 174 -8.11 2.89 -2.47
N THR A 175 -8.59 3.38 -1.32
CA THR A 175 -9.16 2.58 -0.23
C THR A 175 -10.67 2.79 -0.07
N SER A 176 -11.28 3.59 -0.94
CA SER A 176 -12.72 3.76 -1.10
C SER A 176 -13.16 3.35 -2.50
N LEU A 177 -14.45 3.00 -2.64
CA LEU A 177 -15.05 2.68 -3.93
C LEU A 177 -15.20 3.95 -4.76
N VAL A 178 -14.37 4.09 -5.78
CA VAL A 178 -14.41 5.19 -6.76
C VAL A 178 -14.79 4.62 -8.12
N PRO A 179 -15.80 5.21 -8.82
CA PRO A 179 -16.16 4.82 -10.19
C PRO A 179 -14.92 4.82 -11.10
N GLU A 180 -14.81 3.82 -11.97
CA GLU A 180 -13.61 3.62 -12.80
C GLU A 180 -13.24 4.86 -13.60
N SER A 181 -14.22 5.53 -14.22
CA SER A 181 -14.03 6.76 -14.99
C SER A 181 -13.43 7.93 -14.19
N LYS A 182 -13.48 7.89 -12.85
CA LYS A 182 -12.94 8.92 -11.95
C LYS A 182 -11.63 8.53 -11.27
N ARG A 183 -11.25 7.24 -11.29
CA ARG A 183 -10.08 6.72 -10.55
C ARG A 183 -8.79 7.43 -10.92
N ALA A 184 -8.50 7.60 -12.21
CA ALA A 184 -7.29 8.27 -12.67
C ALA A 184 -7.20 9.71 -12.15
N ARG A 185 -8.30 10.48 -12.26
CA ARG A 185 -8.35 11.86 -11.77
C ARG A 185 -8.17 11.96 -10.27
N VAL A 186 -8.81 11.08 -9.51
CA VAL A 186 -8.69 11.07 -8.04
C VAL A 186 -7.26 10.73 -7.63
N ARG A 187 -6.63 9.70 -8.24
CA ARG A 187 -5.23 9.37 -7.97
C ARG A 187 -4.30 10.55 -8.23
N GLN A 188 -4.49 11.25 -9.35
CA GLN A 188 -3.69 12.42 -9.69
C GLN A 188 -3.82 13.53 -8.63
N VAL A 189 -5.05 13.85 -8.21
CA VAL A 189 -5.30 14.89 -7.20
C VAL A 189 -4.63 14.56 -5.85
N LEU A 190 -4.68 13.28 -5.42
CA LEU A 190 -4.00 12.85 -4.20
C LEU A 190 -2.47 12.89 -4.35
N ALA A 191 -1.95 12.42 -5.49
CA ALA A 191 -0.52 12.46 -5.81
C ALA A 191 0.03 13.88 -5.82
N ASP A 192 -0.68 14.82 -6.46
CA ASP A 192 -0.27 16.22 -6.56
C ASP A 192 -0.19 16.87 -5.16
N ALA A 193 -1.20 16.64 -4.31
CA ALA A 193 -1.23 17.18 -2.95
C ALA A 193 -0.10 16.63 -2.09
N ALA A 194 0.15 15.31 -2.14
CA ALA A 194 1.24 14.67 -1.42
C ALA A 194 2.59 15.17 -1.93
N SER A 195 2.79 15.23 -3.24
CA SER A 195 4.05 15.65 -3.87
C SER A 195 4.36 17.11 -3.60
N ALA A 196 3.38 18.00 -3.67
CA ALA A 196 3.56 19.42 -3.38
C ALA A 196 4.05 19.63 -1.94
N LYS A 197 3.45 18.93 -0.98
CA LYS A 197 3.86 19.03 0.43
C LYS A 197 5.21 18.38 0.70
N ALA A 198 5.50 17.25 0.07
CA ALA A 198 6.75 16.53 0.28
C ALA A 198 7.99 17.33 -0.16
N ARG A 199 7.88 18.24 -1.12
CA ARG A 199 8.97 19.16 -1.52
C ARG A 199 9.42 20.11 -0.41
N GLU A 200 8.57 20.35 0.57
CA GLU A 200 8.86 21.21 1.72
C GLU A 200 9.51 20.43 2.88
N TRP A 201 9.47 19.10 2.86
CA TRP A 201 9.98 18.28 3.95
C TRP A 201 11.48 18.39 4.10
N LYS A 202 11.92 18.20 5.35
CA LYS A 202 13.34 18.26 5.72
C LYS A 202 13.72 17.01 6.50
N PHE A 203 14.89 16.53 6.23
CA PHE A 203 15.45 15.32 6.81
C PHE A 203 16.82 15.59 7.43
N LEU A 204 17.24 14.66 8.27
CA LEU A 204 18.58 14.59 8.83
C LEU A 204 19.30 13.45 8.14
N PRO A 205 20.35 13.70 7.35
CA PRO A 205 21.19 12.67 6.76
C PRO A 205 21.82 11.77 7.82
N PRO A 206 22.21 10.52 7.48
CA PRO A 206 22.95 9.67 8.38
C PRO A 206 24.31 10.31 8.73
N THR A 207 24.73 10.11 9.97
CA THR A 207 26.02 10.59 10.49
C THR A 207 26.99 9.43 10.74
N GLU A 208 26.51 8.19 10.67
CA GLU A 208 27.26 6.97 10.90
C GLU A 208 26.92 5.91 9.84
N GLY A 209 27.70 4.87 9.75
CA GLY A 209 27.48 3.73 8.84
C GLY A 209 28.06 3.90 7.45
N SER A 210 27.83 2.90 6.60
CA SER A 210 28.42 2.80 5.25
C SER A 210 27.88 3.88 4.29
N ASP A 211 26.66 4.32 4.50
CA ASP A 211 25.95 5.22 3.60
C ASP A 211 26.12 6.71 3.91
N VAL A 212 26.91 7.06 4.95
CA VAL A 212 27.16 8.46 5.36
C VAL A 212 27.70 9.33 4.24
N ASN A 213 28.51 8.77 3.33
CA ASN A 213 29.12 9.46 2.21
C ASN A 213 28.34 9.30 0.88
N ALA A 214 27.13 8.74 0.92
CA ALA A 214 26.30 8.63 -0.28
C ALA A 214 25.99 10.01 -0.87
N PRO A 215 25.95 10.17 -2.21
CA PRO A 215 25.63 11.45 -2.83
C PRO A 215 24.18 11.88 -2.58
N TYR A 216 23.29 10.93 -2.32
CA TYR A 216 21.89 11.11 -1.95
C TYR A 216 21.32 9.82 -1.37
N TRP A 217 20.19 9.90 -0.72
CA TRP A 217 19.45 8.75 -0.17
C TRP A 217 18.08 8.63 -0.81
N VAL A 218 17.62 7.39 -1.00
CA VAL A 218 16.30 7.09 -1.56
C VAL A 218 15.40 6.54 -0.46
N MET A 219 14.32 7.26 -0.18
CA MET A 219 13.39 6.91 0.88
C MET A 219 11.97 6.78 0.34
N ARG A 220 11.17 5.92 0.95
CA ARG A 220 9.73 5.80 0.70
C ARG A 220 8.93 6.35 1.85
N VAL A 221 7.89 7.12 1.53
CA VAL A 221 6.96 7.69 2.51
C VAL A 221 5.53 7.40 2.06
N PRO A 222 4.79 6.55 2.79
CA PRO A 222 3.35 6.40 2.59
C PRO A 222 2.61 7.61 3.16
N VAL A 223 1.77 8.25 2.36
CA VAL A 223 0.92 9.38 2.72
C VAL A 223 -0.53 8.96 2.64
N SER A 224 -1.16 8.78 3.78
CA SER A 224 -2.57 8.36 3.87
C SER A 224 -3.51 9.56 3.82
N PHE A 225 -4.53 9.46 2.98
CA PHE A 225 -5.68 10.34 2.89
C PHE A 225 -6.91 9.59 3.39
N ASP A 226 -7.25 9.77 4.66
CA ASP A 226 -8.40 9.13 5.30
C ASP A 226 -9.45 10.18 5.69
N LEU A 227 -10.72 9.84 5.54
CA LEU A 227 -11.86 10.66 5.98
C LEU A 227 -12.23 10.23 7.41
N GLY A 228 -11.76 10.98 8.38
CA GLY A 228 -12.15 10.83 9.78
C GLY A 228 -12.91 12.06 10.26
N THR A 229 -13.86 11.88 11.14
CA THR A 229 -14.61 12.99 11.77
C THR A 229 -13.85 13.66 12.91
N SER A 230 -12.81 12.96 13.41
CA SER A 230 -11.94 13.47 14.48
C SER A 230 -10.52 12.94 14.36
N ALA A 231 -9.56 13.62 15.02
CA ALA A 231 -8.18 13.11 15.14
C ALA A 231 -8.12 11.72 15.80
N ARG A 232 -9.05 11.41 16.71
CA ARG A 232 -9.17 10.11 17.37
C ARG A 232 -9.57 9.02 16.39
N ASP A 233 -10.51 9.29 15.46
CA ASP A 233 -10.94 8.36 14.43
C ASP A 233 -9.82 8.08 13.43
N LEU A 234 -9.03 9.10 13.10
CA LEU A 234 -7.85 8.97 12.23
C LEU A 234 -6.75 8.12 12.88
N ILE A 235 -6.51 8.30 14.20
CA ILE A 235 -5.57 7.47 14.96
C ILE A 235 -6.09 6.03 15.03
N ALA A 236 -7.36 5.83 15.36
CA ALA A 236 -7.98 4.51 15.40
C ALA A 236 -7.94 3.81 14.03
N ALA A 237 -8.17 4.55 12.94
CA ALA A 237 -8.08 4.02 11.58
C ALA A 237 -6.65 3.59 11.19
N LYS A 238 -5.61 4.23 11.76
CA LYS A 238 -4.20 3.86 11.54
C LYS A 238 -3.76 2.64 12.35
N GLN A 239 -4.35 2.42 13.51
CA GLN A 239 -3.93 1.38 14.45
C GLN A 239 -4.64 0.04 14.27
N VAL A 240 -5.77 -0.01 13.57
CA VAL A 240 -6.54 -1.24 13.45
C VAL A 240 -6.26 -1.93 12.13
N GLN A 241 -5.83 -3.17 12.22
CA GLN A 241 -5.69 -4.12 11.10
C GLN A 241 -7.10 -4.44 10.55
N LYS A 242 -7.64 -3.53 9.73
CA LYS A 242 -8.99 -3.66 9.14
C LYS A 242 -8.89 -3.90 7.65
N TRP A 243 -9.78 -4.76 7.18
CA TRP A 243 -10.01 -4.92 5.75
C TRP A 243 -10.56 -3.63 5.17
N ARG A 244 -9.94 -3.15 4.09
CA ARG A 244 -10.35 -1.96 3.33
C ARG A 244 -10.48 -2.33 1.86
N SER A 245 -11.30 -1.62 1.12
CA SER A 245 -11.31 -1.73 -0.34
C SER A 245 -9.90 -1.49 -0.88
N TYR A 246 -9.48 -2.27 -1.86
CA TYR A 246 -8.14 -2.19 -2.44
C TYR A 246 -8.25 -2.02 -3.95
N LEU A 247 -7.97 -0.82 -4.41
CA LEU A 247 -7.92 -0.46 -5.82
C LEU A 247 -6.51 0.04 -6.15
N PRO A 248 -5.56 -0.88 -6.44
CA PRO A 248 -4.18 -0.50 -6.70
C PRO A 248 -4.08 0.38 -7.94
N GLY A 249 -3.21 1.38 -7.86
CA GLY A 249 -2.82 2.20 -8.99
C GLY A 249 -1.66 1.58 -9.77
N PRO A 250 -1.39 2.09 -10.98
CA PRO A 250 -0.18 1.72 -11.71
C PRO A 250 1.06 2.16 -10.93
N ARG A 251 2.09 1.32 -10.96
CA ARG A 251 3.39 1.63 -10.36
C ARG A 251 4.23 2.41 -11.36
N GLN A 252 4.96 3.40 -10.85
CA GLN A 252 5.93 4.20 -11.61
C GLN A 252 7.32 3.98 -11.04
N SER A 253 8.33 4.00 -11.91
CA SER A 253 9.75 3.93 -11.54
C SER A 253 10.40 5.30 -11.66
N ALA A 254 11.28 5.60 -10.71
CA ALA A 254 12.10 6.79 -10.79
C ALA A 254 13.40 6.51 -11.59
N PRO A 255 13.76 7.32 -12.58
CA PRO A 255 14.98 7.09 -13.38
C PRO A 255 16.25 7.03 -12.53
N TRP A 256 16.30 7.80 -11.44
CA TRP A 256 17.44 7.84 -10.53
C TRP A 256 17.45 6.65 -9.53
N ASN A 257 16.40 5.84 -9.47
CA ASN A 257 16.35 4.61 -8.68
C ASN A 257 16.87 3.39 -9.47
N GLU A 258 16.68 3.36 -10.78
CA GLU A 258 17.10 2.25 -11.65
C GLU A 258 18.63 2.09 -11.69
N GLN A 259 19.39 3.18 -11.56
CA GLN A 259 20.84 3.20 -11.55
C GLN A 259 21.49 2.54 -10.33
N ARG A 260 20.73 2.23 -9.28
CA ARG A 260 21.26 1.72 -8.00
C ARG A 260 20.87 0.28 -7.65
N GLY A 261 20.48 -0.50 -8.65
CA GLY A 261 20.02 -1.88 -8.47
C GLY A 261 18.55 -1.91 -8.06
N ALA A 262 17.72 -2.42 -8.94
CA ALA A 262 16.28 -2.59 -8.69
C ALA A 262 16.08 -3.41 -7.42
N GLY A 263 15.26 -2.93 -6.51
CA GLY A 263 14.76 -3.71 -5.39
C GLY A 263 14.17 -5.03 -5.90
N THR A 264 14.24 -6.06 -5.10
CA THR A 264 13.73 -7.39 -5.45
C THR A 264 12.26 -7.32 -5.83
N SER A 265 11.78 -8.25 -6.66
CA SER A 265 10.39 -8.32 -7.12
C SER A 265 9.33 -8.31 -5.99
N ASN A 266 9.74 -8.54 -4.75
CA ASN A 266 8.90 -8.54 -3.56
C ASN A 266 8.82 -7.17 -2.85
N ASP A 267 9.59 -6.16 -3.32
CA ASP A 267 9.63 -4.82 -2.71
C ASP A 267 8.55 -3.92 -3.32
N SER A 268 7.30 -4.17 -2.98
CA SER A 268 6.18 -3.33 -3.38
C SER A 268 5.92 -2.26 -2.32
N PRO A 269 5.71 -0.99 -2.71
CA PRO A 269 5.50 0.10 -1.76
C PRO A 269 4.24 -0.07 -0.92
N ASP A 270 3.26 -0.82 -1.40
CA ASP A 270 1.97 -1.02 -0.74
C ASP A 270 2.02 -1.99 0.46
N ALA A 271 3.15 -2.69 0.65
CA ALA A 271 3.41 -3.44 1.88
C ALA A 271 3.87 -2.55 3.04
N LEU A 272 4.24 -1.30 2.79
CA LEU A 272 4.68 -0.39 3.84
C LEU A 272 3.56 -0.13 4.87
N PRO A 273 3.89 0.03 6.15
CA PRO A 273 2.95 0.56 7.13
C PRO A 273 2.38 1.90 6.67
N GLY A 274 1.18 2.24 7.11
CA GLY A 274 0.42 3.41 6.64
C GLY A 274 1.06 4.79 6.90
N SER A 275 2.21 4.85 7.59
CA SER A 275 2.98 6.09 7.84
C SER A 275 4.41 5.74 8.23
N GLY A 276 5.33 6.66 8.01
CA GLY A 276 6.74 6.51 8.39
C GLY A 276 7.68 6.85 7.25
N LEU A 277 8.98 6.76 7.53
CA LEU A 277 10.08 6.94 6.60
C LEU A 277 10.82 5.61 6.46
N PHE A 278 10.89 5.07 5.26
CA PHE A 278 11.45 3.75 5.00
C PHE A 278 12.54 3.84 3.94
N SER A 279 13.63 3.09 4.11
CA SER A 279 14.65 2.98 3.07
C SER A 279 14.07 2.28 1.84
N ALA A 280 14.24 2.86 0.65
CA ALA A 280 13.84 2.22 -0.59
C ALA A 280 14.74 1.04 -0.98
N ARG A 281 15.88 0.89 -0.32
CA ARG A 281 16.82 -0.24 -0.53
C ARG A 281 16.55 -1.45 0.35
N GLY A 282 15.65 -1.33 1.34
CA GLY A 282 15.57 -2.25 2.47
C GLY A 282 16.82 -2.16 3.35
N GLU A 283 16.84 -2.88 4.45
CA GLU A 283 17.99 -2.95 5.38
C GLU A 283 19.01 -4.04 4.99
N GLY A 284 19.16 -4.30 3.68
CA GLY A 284 20.09 -5.32 3.18
C GLY A 284 19.60 -6.77 3.35
N VAL A 285 18.43 -6.97 3.93
CA VAL A 285 17.83 -8.29 4.13
C VAL A 285 16.91 -8.61 2.94
N ARG A 286 17.21 -9.69 2.23
CA ARG A 286 16.47 -10.10 1.04
C ARG A 286 15.78 -11.43 1.26
N LEU A 287 14.48 -11.48 1.01
CA LEU A 287 13.71 -12.71 0.97
C LEU A 287 14.04 -13.50 -0.31
N VAL A 288 14.52 -14.74 -0.15
CA VAL A 288 14.84 -15.64 -1.26
C VAL A 288 13.62 -16.45 -1.70
N THR A 289 12.79 -16.86 -0.75
CA THR A 289 11.57 -17.62 -1.01
C THR A 289 10.54 -16.74 -1.71
N PRO A 290 9.93 -17.17 -2.83
CA PRO A 290 8.83 -16.44 -3.45
C PRO A 290 7.63 -16.31 -2.50
N LEU A 291 6.94 -15.17 -2.53
CA LEU A 291 5.67 -15.02 -1.83
C LEU A 291 4.64 -15.96 -2.47
N GLN A 292 4.04 -16.84 -1.67
CA GLN A 292 3.02 -17.77 -2.15
C GLN A 292 1.72 -17.00 -2.39
N GLY A 293 1.26 -16.95 -3.64
CA GLY A 293 -0.04 -16.38 -4.02
C GLY A 293 0.04 -15.12 -4.87
N SER A 294 1.19 -14.83 -5.51
CA SER A 294 1.29 -13.84 -6.59
C SER A 294 0.88 -14.44 -7.92
#